data_ac858f6d6b771d8b3402e5986fc4e495
#
_entry.id   ac858f6d6b771d8b3402e5986fc4e495
#
_cell.length_a   1.000
_cell.length_b   1.000
_cell.length_c   1.000
_cell.angle_alpha   90.00
_cell.angle_beta   90.00
_cell.angle_gamma   90.00
#
_symmetry.space_group_name_H-M   'P 1'
#
loop_
_entity.id
_entity.type
_entity.pdbx_description
1 polymer ?
#
loop_
_entity_poly.entity_id
_entity_poly.type
_entity_poly.pdbx_seq_one_letter_code
_entity_poly.pdbx_strand_id
1 'polypeptide(L)'
;MTGAQLIIECLKAHGVTDLFGYPGGAIMPTYDAIYDSGLDHLLCRNEQGAAIAAIGYARSTGKAGVCVATSGPGATNLVTGLGDAFADSVPIVAFTGQVAAPLIGTDAFQEADVLGLSLACTKHSYIVQSVEELPEIIASAFQIAQSGRPGPVLIDVPRNIQVGDVPEHIKPIVKPTVKPTALSELKLAEAKALLAQAKKTVLYVGGGVGMANATQAVRKFLQITKMPSVSTLKGLGSIDPTDPVYMGMIGMHGTRPANIAVHECDLLLVCGARFDDRVTGKLDSFAPQAKVIHCDIDAAEINKLRVANVALQGDLIQALEALSIPLAINDWRAHIQALKAKLDFTYIDNAGNRPIDPWSLLNTLSQRKPQNAVICTDVGQHQMWSAQHMRHFAPENYITSAGFGTMGFGLPAAVGAKKARPHDEVILVTGDGSLMMNIQELGSIKRGKLPVKILLLDNQRLGMVRQWQDLFWNKRRSETILEDNPDFVMLAKAFDIPAERIERADDVDAALNRLLNSETAYLLQVCIPPEECVWPLVPPGACNTDMLEEI
;
A
#
# COMPACT_ATOMS: atom_id res chain seq x y z
N MET A 1 25.93 -24.93 15.76
CA MET A 1 24.56 -24.35 15.64
C MET A 1 23.83 -25.07 14.51
N THR A 2 22.49 -25.08 14.53
CA THR A 2 21.68 -25.65 13.44
C THR A 2 21.43 -24.64 12.33
N GLY A 3 20.97 -25.12 11.15
CA GLY A 3 20.56 -24.23 10.06
C GLY A 3 19.46 -23.26 10.47
N ALA A 4 18.51 -23.69 11.30
CA ALA A 4 17.47 -22.82 11.85
C ALA A 4 18.06 -21.67 12.69
N GLN A 5 19.04 -21.97 13.56
CA GLN A 5 19.75 -20.95 14.34
C GLN A 5 20.55 -19.99 13.43
N LEU A 6 21.16 -20.51 12.35
CA LEU A 6 21.85 -19.67 11.37
C LEU A 6 20.89 -18.72 10.63
N ILE A 7 19.67 -19.18 10.27
CA ILE A 7 18.63 -18.31 9.70
C ILE A 7 18.37 -17.14 10.65
N ILE A 8 18.17 -17.38 11.94
CA ILE A 8 17.93 -16.33 12.94
C ILE A 8 19.12 -15.35 13.02
N GLU A 9 20.35 -15.85 13.06
CA GLU A 9 21.53 -14.99 13.08
C GLU A 9 21.67 -14.14 11.80
N CYS A 10 21.32 -14.69 10.63
CA CYS A 10 21.25 -13.93 9.38
C CYS A 10 20.16 -12.84 9.43
N LEU A 11 18.97 -13.13 9.95
CA LEU A 11 17.90 -12.13 10.12
C LEU A 11 18.34 -10.97 11.02
N LYS A 12 18.96 -11.29 12.16
CA LYS A 12 19.52 -10.26 13.07
C LYS A 12 20.60 -9.41 12.40
N ALA A 13 21.49 -10.03 11.62
CA ALA A 13 22.53 -9.31 10.88
C ALA A 13 21.93 -8.33 9.86
N HIS A 14 20.75 -8.63 9.29
CA HIS A 14 19.98 -7.73 8.44
C HIS A 14 19.13 -6.69 9.21
N GLY A 15 19.24 -6.65 10.54
CA GLY A 15 18.51 -5.68 11.39
C GLY A 15 17.00 -5.96 11.48
N VAL A 16 16.60 -7.22 11.30
CA VAL A 16 15.23 -7.67 11.56
C VAL A 16 15.00 -7.70 13.07
N THR A 17 13.89 -7.13 13.51
CA THR A 17 13.45 -7.12 14.91
C THR A 17 12.13 -7.83 15.10
N ASP A 18 11.27 -7.78 14.08
CA ASP A 18 9.89 -8.26 14.12
C ASP A 18 9.63 -9.30 13.02
N LEU A 19 8.91 -10.35 13.38
CA LEU A 19 8.48 -11.43 12.49
C LEU A 19 6.98 -11.61 12.59
N PHE A 20 6.37 -11.96 11.46
CA PHE A 20 4.96 -12.32 11.37
C PHE A 20 4.83 -13.75 10.85
N GLY A 21 3.95 -14.56 11.41
CA GLY A 21 3.88 -15.92 10.91
C GLY A 21 2.89 -16.82 11.62
N TYR A 22 2.86 -18.05 11.13
CA TYR A 22 2.06 -19.14 11.71
C TYR A 22 2.89 -20.44 11.73
N PRO A 23 3.04 -21.09 12.91
CA PRO A 23 3.86 -22.31 13.03
C PRO A 23 3.20 -23.51 12.37
N GLY A 24 4.04 -24.50 12.02
CA GLY A 24 3.61 -25.79 11.50
C GLY A 24 4.76 -26.80 11.45
N GLY A 25 4.48 -28.04 11.05
CA GLY A 25 5.41 -29.16 11.18
C GLY A 25 6.75 -28.97 10.46
N ALA A 26 6.72 -28.49 9.22
CA ALA A 26 7.92 -28.37 8.40
C ALA A 26 8.81 -27.16 8.77
N ILE A 27 8.27 -26.16 9.45
CA ILE A 27 9.01 -24.95 9.90
C ILE A 27 9.32 -24.97 11.41
N MET A 28 8.95 -26.04 12.10
CA MET A 28 9.10 -26.16 13.56
C MET A 28 10.53 -25.91 14.06
N PRO A 29 11.60 -26.40 13.41
CA PRO A 29 12.95 -26.10 13.88
C PRO A 29 13.30 -24.60 13.86
N THR A 30 12.79 -23.88 12.86
CA THR A 30 12.96 -22.40 12.82
C THR A 30 12.16 -21.72 13.92
N TYR A 31 10.94 -22.18 14.24
CA TYR A 31 10.16 -21.66 15.38
C TYR A 31 10.81 -21.96 16.72
N ASP A 32 11.46 -23.12 16.89
CA ASP A 32 12.26 -23.43 18.07
C ASP A 32 13.43 -22.44 18.22
N ALA A 33 14.13 -22.13 17.13
CA ALA A 33 15.19 -21.14 17.12
C ALA A 33 14.68 -19.69 17.38
N ILE A 34 13.46 -19.34 16.96
CA ILE A 34 12.83 -18.06 17.27
C ILE A 34 12.60 -17.90 18.77
N TYR A 35 12.25 -18.97 19.49
CA TYR A 35 11.87 -18.93 20.90
C TYR A 35 12.93 -18.26 21.79
N ASP A 36 14.19 -18.57 21.60
CA ASP A 36 15.31 -18.03 22.38
C ASP A 36 16.04 -16.88 21.65
N SER A 37 15.55 -16.44 20.49
CA SER A 37 16.27 -15.52 19.62
C SER A 37 16.31 -14.07 20.11
N GLY A 38 15.32 -13.64 20.88
CA GLY A 38 15.06 -12.23 21.19
C GLY A 38 14.41 -11.43 20.05
N LEU A 39 14.08 -12.07 18.92
CA LEU A 39 13.21 -11.46 17.89
C LEU A 39 11.76 -11.44 18.38
N ASP A 40 11.04 -10.36 18.06
CA ASP A 40 9.62 -10.24 18.41
C ASP A 40 8.76 -10.89 17.33
N HIS A 41 8.21 -12.06 17.61
CA HIS A 41 7.34 -12.79 16.70
C HIS A 41 5.86 -12.56 17.05
N LEU A 42 5.09 -12.00 16.12
CA LEU A 42 3.63 -11.91 16.24
C LEU A 42 2.96 -13.08 15.51
N LEU A 43 2.23 -13.90 16.26
CA LEU A 43 1.38 -14.94 15.69
C LEU A 43 0.17 -14.30 15.00
N CYS A 44 0.15 -14.32 13.67
CA CYS A 44 -1.04 -14.05 12.88
C CYS A 44 -2.01 -15.25 12.91
N ARG A 45 -3.23 -15.08 12.44
CA ARG A 45 -4.24 -16.14 12.49
C ARG A 45 -4.42 -16.86 11.16
N ASN A 46 -3.74 -16.37 10.13
CA ASN A 46 -3.60 -16.96 8.81
C ASN A 46 -2.31 -16.45 8.17
N GLU A 47 -1.68 -17.22 7.32
CA GLU A 47 -0.42 -16.86 6.66
C GLU A 47 -0.59 -15.72 5.66
N GLN A 48 -1.75 -15.59 5.00
CA GLN A 48 -2.09 -14.40 4.21
C GLN A 48 -2.03 -13.14 5.09
N GLY A 49 -2.61 -13.20 6.29
CA GLY A 49 -2.52 -12.14 7.29
C GLY A 49 -1.08 -11.84 7.69
N ALA A 50 -0.24 -12.88 7.85
CA ALA A 50 1.17 -12.70 8.18
C ALA A 50 1.95 -11.97 7.07
N ALA A 51 1.75 -12.35 5.80
CA ALA A 51 2.38 -11.66 4.67
C ALA A 51 1.91 -10.21 4.56
N ILE A 52 0.61 -9.94 4.75
CA ILE A 52 0.07 -8.58 4.71
C ILE A 52 0.54 -7.75 5.92
N ALA A 53 0.69 -8.34 7.10
CA ALA A 53 1.29 -7.66 8.24
C ALA A 53 2.75 -7.28 7.96
N ALA A 54 3.53 -8.17 7.33
CA ALA A 54 4.88 -7.85 6.86
C ALA A 54 4.88 -6.70 5.83
N ILE A 55 3.88 -6.61 4.94
CA ILE A 55 3.68 -5.45 4.05
C ILE A 55 3.43 -4.17 4.85
N GLY A 56 2.50 -4.20 5.82
CA GLY A 56 2.21 -3.06 6.69
C GLY A 56 3.44 -2.56 7.45
N TYR A 57 4.24 -3.49 7.97
CA TYR A 57 5.51 -3.20 8.61
C TYR A 57 6.52 -2.56 7.64
N ALA A 58 6.71 -3.15 6.47
CA ALA A 58 7.64 -2.65 5.46
C ALA A 58 7.29 -1.24 4.99
N ARG A 59 6.00 -0.98 4.73
CA ARG A 59 5.49 0.34 4.33
C ARG A 59 5.70 1.41 5.41
N SER A 60 5.61 1.02 6.67
CA SER A 60 5.74 1.92 7.83
C SER A 60 7.18 2.22 8.21
N THR A 61 8.13 1.31 7.89
CA THR A 61 9.54 1.42 8.29
C THR A 61 10.50 1.75 7.15
N GLY A 62 10.10 1.50 5.89
CA GLY A 62 10.99 1.51 4.73
C GLY A 62 11.99 0.34 4.69
N LYS A 63 11.88 -0.63 5.60
CA LYS A 63 12.70 -1.86 5.65
C LYS A 63 11.94 -3.04 5.04
N ALA A 64 12.64 -4.12 4.73
CA ALA A 64 11.96 -5.36 4.32
C ALA A 64 11.19 -5.96 5.51
N GLY A 65 9.91 -6.28 5.30
CA GLY A 65 9.13 -7.07 6.24
C GLY A 65 9.45 -8.56 6.13
N VAL A 66 9.32 -9.31 7.21
CA VAL A 66 9.63 -10.74 7.21
C VAL A 66 8.43 -11.54 7.69
N CYS A 67 8.04 -12.56 6.92
CA CYS A 67 7.01 -13.51 7.34
C CYS A 67 7.51 -14.95 7.24
N VAL A 68 6.95 -15.82 8.10
CA VAL A 68 7.37 -17.23 8.25
C VAL A 68 6.14 -18.13 8.24
N ALA A 69 6.13 -19.13 7.36
CA ALA A 69 5.05 -20.10 7.23
C ALA A 69 5.56 -21.53 7.11
N THR A 70 4.69 -22.51 7.33
CA THR A 70 5.00 -23.91 7.08
C THR A 70 4.85 -24.29 5.61
N SER A 71 5.09 -25.56 5.27
CA SER A 71 4.91 -26.13 3.94
C SER A 71 3.41 -26.28 3.57
N GLY A 72 3.16 -26.70 2.34
CA GLY A 72 1.81 -27.02 1.86
C GLY A 72 0.84 -25.84 2.02
N PRO A 73 -0.24 -26.00 2.82
CA PRO A 73 -1.25 -24.95 2.99
C PRO A 73 -0.68 -23.66 3.58
N GLY A 74 0.38 -23.72 4.41
CA GLY A 74 1.01 -22.51 4.95
C GLY A 74 1.68 -21.71 3.84
N ALA A 75 2.43 -22.34 2.96
CA ALA A 75 3.07 -21.70 1.81
C ALA A 75 2.05 -21.18 0.79
N THR A 76 1.02 -21.97 0.48
CA THR A 76 -0.03 -21.54 -0.48
C THR A 76 -0.85 -20.35 0.02
N ASN A 77 -1.10 -20.25 1.32
CA ASN A 77 -1.80 -19.09 1.91
C ASN A 77 -0.99 -17.78 1.81
N LEU A 78 0.33 -17.82 1.63
CA LEU A 78 1.14 -16.61 1.43
C LEU A 78 0.93 -15.96 0.05
N VAL A 79 0.48 -16.72 -0.96
CA VAL A 79 0.50 -16.30 -2.38
C VAL A 79 -0.23 -14.97 -2.61
N THR A 80 -1.41 -14.77 -2.02
CA THR A 80 -2.14 -13.50 -2.14
C THR A 80 -1.33 -12.32 -1.57
N GLY A 81 -0.71 -12.49 -0.39
CA GLY A 81 0.12 -11.44 0.19
C GLY A 81 1.39 -11.17 -0.61
N LEU A 82 2.02 -12.21 -1.17
CA LEU A 82 3.16 -12.04 -2.08
C LEU A 82 2.75 -11.30 -3.36
N GLY A 83 1.60 -11.64 -3.95
CA GLY A 83 1.05 -10.96 -5.12
C GLY A 83 0.76 -9.49 -4.86
N ASP A 84 0.21 -9.15 -3.69
CA ASP A 84 -0.02 -7.78 -3.27
C ASP A 84 1.29 -7.00 -3.11
N ALA A 85 2.28 -7.58 -2.42
CA ALA A 85 3.60 -6.99 -2.26
C ALA A 85 4.30 -6.76 -3.61
N PHE A 86 4.16 -7.70 -4.56
CA PHE A 86 4.74 -7.60 -5.89
C PHE A 86 4.08 -6.48 -6.71
N ALA A 87 2.75 -6.45 -6.76
CA ALA A 87 1.99 -5.45 -7.49
C ALA A 87 2.25 -4.02 -6.96
N ASP A 88 2.39 -3.90 -5.64
CA ASP A 88 2.60 -2.63 -4.95
C ASP A 88 4.07 -2.29 -4.69
N SER A 89 4.99 -3.13 -5.15
CA SER A 89 6.44 -2.92 -5.03
C SER A 89 6.89 -2.77 -3.57
N VAL A 90 6.44 -3.68 -2.70
CA VAL A 90 6.78 -3.67 -1.26
C VAL A 90 7.82 -4.74 -0.97
N PRO A 91 8.96 -4.41 -0.35
CA PRO A 91 9.98 -5.38 -0.02
C PRO A 91 9.52 -6.27 1.14
N ILE A 92 9.33 -7.56 0.91
CA ILE A 92 9.18 -8.57 1.95
C ILE A 92 10.05 -9.78 1.65
N VAL A 93 10.52 -10.46 2.70
CA VAL A 93 11.22 -11.73 2.62
C VAL A 93 10.37 -12.78 3.34
N ALA A 94 9.85 -13.73 2.58
CA ALA A 94 9.02 -14.81 3.11
C ALA A 94 9.84 -16.08 3.25
N PHE A 95 9.76 -16.73 4.41
CA PHE A 95 10.35 -18.04 4.67
C PHE A 95 9.24 -19.08 4.72
N THR A 96 9.38 -20.13 3.92
CA THR A 96 8.53 -21.32 4.00
C THR A 96 9.33 -22.52 4.45
N GLY A 97 8.72 -23.34 5.31
CA GLY A 97 9.25 -24.68 5.53
C GLY A 97 8.90 -25.59 4.36
N GLN A 98 9.72 -26.58 4.09
CA GLN A 98 9.49 -27.62 3.10
C GLN A 98 9.71 -28.99 3.72
N VAL A 99 9.11 -30.03 3.13
CA VAL A 99 9.44 -31.41 3.46
C VAL A 99 10.95 -31.66 3.32
N ALA A 100 11.49 -32.71 3.95
CA ALA A 100 12.92 -33.00 3.80
C ALA A 100 13.29 -33.20 2.32
N ALA A 101 14.44 -32.69 1.88
CA ALA A 101 14.84 -32.66 0.49
C ALA A 101 14.68 -33.99 -0.26
N PRO A 102 14.96 -35.19 0.32
CA PRO A 102 14.72 -36.47 -0.35
C PRO A 102 13.25 -36.82 -0.61
N LEU A 103 12.31 -36.10 0.02
CA LEU A 103 10.87 -36.31 -0.12
C LEU A 103 10.22 -35.36 -1.14
N ILE A 104 10.96 -34.37 -1.64
CA ILE A 104 10.44 -33.43 -2.64
C ILE A 104 10.18 -34.18 -3.95
N GLY A 105 8.98 -34.01 -4.52
CA GLY A 105 8.54 -34.69 -5.73
C GLY A 105 7.98 -36.10 -5.50
N THR A 106 7.66 -36.44 -4.23
CA THR A 106 7.11 -37.79 -3.88
C THR A 106 5.66 -37.74 -3.42
N ASP A 107 4.99 -36.59 -3.53
CA ASP A 107 3.65 -36.33 -2.96
C ASP A 107 3.61 -36.53 -1.43
N ALA A 108 4.70 -36.17 -0.76
CA ALA A 108 4.80 -36.25 0.69
C ALA A 108 3.76 -35.35 1.39
N PHE A 109 3.38 -35.71 2.63
CA PHE A 109 2.40 -34.96 3.39
C PHE A 109 2.77 -33.48 3.53
N GLN A 110 1.86 -32.60 3.11
CA GLN A 110 2.03 -31.15 3.06
C GLN A 110 3.18 -30.68 2.14
N GLU A 111 3.55 -31.44 1.16
CA GLU A 111 4.42 -30.96 0.07
C GLU A 111 3.63 -30.02 -0.86
N ALA A 112 4.30 -28.98 -1.35
CA ALA A 112 3.81 -28.15 -2.44
C ALA A 112 5.00 -27.65 -3.28
N ASP A 113 4.80 -27.46 -4.58
CA ASP A 113 5.75 -26.76 -5.44
C ASP A 113 5.69 -25.24 -5.19
N VAL A 114 6.38 -24.82 -4.13
CA VAL A 114 6.36 -23.43 -3.67
C VAL A 114 7.05 -22.49 -4.66
N LEU A 115 8.07 -22.98 -5.38
CA LEU A 115 8.73 -22.19 -6.44
C LEU A 115 7.77 -21.93 -7.59
N GLY A 116 7.09 -22.94 -8.09
CA GLY A 116 6.09 -22.80 -9.14
C GLY A 116 4.96 -21.85 -8.75
N LEU A 117 4.44 -21.97 -7.53
CA LEU A 117 3.37 -21.11 -7.00
C LEU A 117 3.79 -19.64 -6.86
N SER A 118 5.03 -19.36 -6.47
CA SER A 118 5.53 -18.01 -6.19
C SER A 118 6.15 -17.30 -7.39
N LEU A 119 6.43 -18.01 -8.49
CA LEU A 119 7.13 -17.48 -9.66
C LEU A 119 6.51 -16.21 -10.24
N ALA A 120 5.19 -16.16 -10.32
CA ALA A 120 4.46 -15.02 -10.90
C ALA A 120 4.24 -13.86 -9.93
N CYS A 121 4.48 -14.04 -8.63
CA CYS A 121 4.15 -13.08 -7.58
C CYS A 121 5.35 -12.70 -6.69
N THR A 122 6.56 -13.01 -7.12
CA THR A 122 7.81 -12.64 -6.44
C THR A 122 8.83 -12.06 -7.42
N LYS A 123 9.81 -11.31 -6.92
CA LYS A 123 10.99 -10.93 -7.71
C LYS A 123 11.93 -12.11 -7.91
N HIS A 124 12.00 -12.96 -6.91
CA HIS A 124 12.80 -14.20 -6.94
C HIS A 124 12.32 -15.17 -5.87
N SER A 125 12.54 -16.47 -6.12
CA SER A 125 12.27 -17.53 -5.15
C SER A 125 13.44 -18.49 -5.11
N TYR A 126 13.81 -18.91 -3.90
CA TYR A 126 14.89 -19.85 -3.64
C TYR A 126 14.36 -21.12 -3.01
N ILE A 127 14.98 -22.27 -3.33
CA ILE A 127 14.95 -23.48 -2.51
C ILE A 127 16.36 -23.76 -2.03
N VAL A 128 16.55 -23.88 -0.72
CA VAL A 128 17.87 -24.09 -0.11
C VAL A 128 18.29 -25.55 -0.26
N GLN A 129 19.50 -25.77 -0.78
CA GLN A 129 20.03 -27.13 -1.03
C GLN A 129 20.97 -27.61 0.09
N SER A 130 21.69 -26.68 0.75
CA SER A 130 22.60 -26.99 1.84
C SER A 130 22.63 -25.91 2.91
N VAL A 131 23.13 -26.21 4.11
CA VAL A 131 23.25 -25.23 5.19
C VAL A 131 24.26 -24.12 4.88
N GLU A 132 25.26 -24.42 4.05
CA GLU A 132 26.32 -23.50 3.64
C GLU A 132 25.78 -22.38 2.74
N GLU A 133 24.70 -22.63 1.99
CA GLU A 133 24.07 -21.64 1.10
C GLU A 133 23.22 -20.61 1.86
N LEU A 134 22.76 -20.91 3.07
CA LEU A 134 21.82 -20.06 3.82
C LEU A 134 22.25 -18.60 3.92
N PRO A 135 23.49 -18.26 4.32
CA PRO A 135 23.89 -16.85 4.43
C PRO A 135 23.87 -16.11 3.12
N GLU A 136 24.31 -16.74 2.04
CA GLU A 136 24.35 -16.14 0.71
C GLU A 136 22.95 -15.95 0.12
N ILE A 137 22.07 -16.95 0.25
CA ILE A 137 20.68 -16.88 -0.20
C ILE A 137 19.92 -15.81 0.56
N ILE A 138 20.04 -15.76 1.90
CA ILE A 138 19.35 -14.75 2.72
C ILE A 138 19.85 -13.34 2.37
N ALA A 139 21.18 -13.16 2.27
CA ALA A 139 21.75 -11.86 1.89
C ALA A 139 21.29 -11.41 0.49
N SER A 140 21.24 -12.33 -0.46
CA SER A 140 20.73 -12.06 -1.81
C SER A 140 19.23 -11.74 -1.81
N ALA A 141 18.44 -12.45 -1.01
CA ALA A 141 17.00 -12.21 -0.88
C ALA A 141 16.71 -10.77 -0.36
N PHE A 142 17.38 -10.33 0.69
CA PHE A 142 17.24 -8.96 1.18
C PHE A 142 17.73 -7.93 0.17
N GLN A 143 18.87 -8.18 -0.50
CA GLN A 143 19.37 -7.30 -1.55
C GLN A 143 18.37 -7.18 -2.71
N ILE A 144 17.84 -8.29 -3.23
CA ILE A 144 16.87 -8.32 -4.34
C ILE A 144 15.57 -7.63 -3.92
N ALA A 145 15.07 -7.93 -2.73
CA ALA A 145 13.80 -7.36 -2.25
C ALA A 145 13.85 -5.82 -2.20
N GLN A 146 14.98 -5.25 -1.82
CA GLN A 146 15.14 -3.80 -1.57
C GLN A 146 15.80 -3.03 -2.72
N SER A 147 16.38 -3.69 -3.72
CA SER A 147 17.11 -3.02 -4.82
C SER A 147 16.22 -2.77 -6.04
N GLY A 148 16.51 -1.68 -6.75
CA GLY A 148 15.74 -1.26 -7.92
C GLY A 148 14.28 -0.98 -7.55
N ARG A 149 13.33 -1.50 -8.34
CA ARG A 149 11.92 -1.56 -7.92
C ARG A 149 11.79 -2.61 -6.83
N PRO A 150 11.40 -2.25 -5.58
CA PRO A 150 11.29 -3.21 -4.49
C PRO A 150 10.23 -4.29 -4.76
N GLY A 151 10.27 -5.39 -4.00
CA GLY A 151 9.26 -6.43 -4.11
C GLY A 151 9.59 -7.67 -3.28
N PRO A 152 8.71 -8.66 -3.23
CA PRO A 152 8.85 -9.85 -2.41
C PRO A 152 9.89 -10.83 -2.96
N VAL A 153 10.55 -11.53 -2.02
CA VAL A 153 11.40 -12.70 -2.28
C VAL A 153 10.97 -13.81 -1.34
N LEU A 154 10.92 -15.05 -1.85
CA LEU A 154 10.59 -16.22 -1.08
C LEU A 154 11.81 -17.13 -0.93
N ILE A 155 11.99 -17.71 0.26
CA ILE A 155 13.03 -18.70 0.57
C ILE A 155 12.35 -19.95 1.13
N ASP A 156 12.36 -21.03 0.36
CA ASP A 156 11.82 -22.32 0.76
C ASP A 156 12.93 -23.18 1.39
N VAL A 157 12.74 -23.59 2.64
CA VAL A 157 13.80 -24.23 3.44
C VAL A 157 13.39 -25.64 3.83
N PRO A 158 13.98 -26.69 3.19
CA PRO A 158 13.73 -28.08 3.55
C PRO A 158 14.08 -28.37 5.02
N ARG A 159 13.27 -29.24 5.64
CA ARG A 159 13.40 -29.55 7.07
C ARG A 159 14.78 -30.07 7.46
N ASN A 160 15.41 -30.92 6.61
CA ASN A 160 16.76 -31.43 6.88
C ASN A 160 17.82 -30.32 6.90
N ILE A 161 17.62 -29.23 6.14
CA ILE A 161 18.52 -28.07 6.18
C ILE A 161 18.36 -27.31 7.51
N GLN A 162 17.11 -27.14 7.97
CA GLN A 162 16.85 -26.44 9.25
C GLN A 162 17.49 -27.13 10.46
N VAL A 163 17.51 -28.47 10.46
CA VAL A 163 18.12 -29.26 11.57
C VAL A 163 19.57 -29.62 11.32
N GLY A 164 20.11 -29.36 10.14
CA GLY A 164 21.49 -29.69 9.76
C GLY A 164 22.51 -28.90 10.58
N ASP A 165 23.65 -29.54 10.89
CA ASP A 165 24.75 -28.90 11.57
C ASP A 165 25.47 -27.89 10.67
N VAL A 166 25.69 -26.69 11.18
CA VAL A 166 26.39 -25.62 10.46
C VAL A 166 27.89 -25.66 10.78
N PRO A 167 28.78 -25.77 9.79
CA PRO A 167 30.23 -25.66 9.99
C PRO A 167 30.62 -24.34 10.68
N GLU A 168 31.61 -24.38 11.59
CA GLU A 168 32.00 -23.21 12.42
C GLU A 168 32.46 -21.98 11.62
N HIS A 169 32.98 -22.18 10.39
CA HIS A 169 33.43 -21.10 9.52
C HIS A 169 32.31 -20.35 8.82
N ILE A 170 31.10 -20.92 8.79
CA ILE A 170 29.93 -20.29 8.16
C ILE A 170 29.39 -19.19 9.08
N LYS A 171 29.25 -17.98 8.52
CA LYS A 171 28.78 -16.77 9.25
C LYS A 171 27.72 -16.05 8.43
N PRO A 172 26.86 -15.24 9.08
CA PRO A 172 25.94 -14.35 8.36
C PRO A 172 26.67 -13.43 7.38
N ILE A 173 26.03 -13.20 6.23
CA ILE A 173 26.47 -12.28 5.20
C ILE A 173 25.42 -11.17 5.06
N VAL A 174 25.86 -9.93 4.83
CA VAL A 174 25.00 -8.79 4.52
C VAL A 174 25.48 -8.16 3.22
N LYS A 175 24.57 -8.04 2.25
CA LYS A 175 24.82 -7.35 0.97
C LYS A 175 24.18 -5.98 0.96
N PRO A 176 24.89 -4.94 0.50
CA PRO A 176 24.29 -3.62 0.34
C PRO A 176 23.25 -3.64 -0.80
N THR A 177 22.28 -2.73 -0.73
CA THR A 177 21.36 -2.48 -1.85
C THR A 177 22.12 -1.98 -3.06
N VAL A 178 21.65 -2.37 -4.25
CA VAL A 178 22.25 -1.89 -5.51
C VAL A 178 21.88 -0.42 -5.71
N LYS A 179 22.88 0.43 -5.92
CA LYS A 179 22.66 1.85 -6.18
C LYS A 179 21.99 2.08 -7.53
N PRO A 180 21.11 3.09 -7.65
CA PRO A 180 20.54 3.48 -8.93
C PRO A 180 21.61 3.84 -9.96
N THR A 181 21.30 3.64 -11.24
CA THR A 181 22.16 4.09 -12.35
C THR A 181 22.29 5.62 -12.34
N ALA A 182 23.47 6.13 -12.67
CA ALA A 182 23.70 7.57 -12.82
C ALA A 182 22.86 8.14 -13.97
N LEU A 183 22.31 9.33 -13.77
CA LEU A 183 21.51 10.01 -14.79
C LEU A 183 22.39 10.51 -15.93
N SER A 184 21.87 10.45 -17.16
CA SER A 184 22.53 11.00 -18.35
C SER A 184 22.45 12.52 -18.35
N GLU A 185 23.61 13.21 -18.36
CA GLU A 185 23.71 14.67 -18.46
C GLU A 185 22.99 15.23 -19.70
N LEU A 186 23.10 14.51 -20.83
CA LEU A 186 22.41 14.90 -22.07
C LEU A 186 20.88 14.86 -21.88
N LYS A 187 20.35 13.80 -21.27
CA LYS A 187 18.92 13.67 -21.01
C LYS A 187 18.43 14.68 -19.98
N LEU A 188 19.22 15.02 -19.00
CA LEU A 188 18.92 16.10 -18.04
C LEU A 188 18.85 17.46 -18.76
N ALA A 189 19.75 17.75 -19.67
CA ALA A 189 19.72 18.99 -20.45
C ALA A 189 18.48 19.06 -21.36
N GLU A 190 18.12 17.96 -22.04
CA GLU A 190 16.89 17.85 -22.84
C GLU A 190 15.63 18.09 -21.98
N ALA A 191 15.57 17.47 -20.79
CA ALA A 191 14.44 17.64 -19.87
C ALA A 191 14.29 19.08 -19.36
N LYS A 192 15.41 19.73 -18.98
CA LYS A 192 15.42 21.16 -18.60
C LYS A 192 14.93 22.06 -19.74
N ALA A 193 15.34 21.80 -20.97
CA ALA A 193 14.90 22.56 -22.13
C ALA A 193 13.39 22.43 -22.36
N LEU A 194 12.83 21.22 -22.22
CA LEU A 194 11.37 21.01 -22.30
C LEU A 194 10.62 21.75 -21.19
N LEU A 195 11.09 21.65 -19.93
CA LEU A 195 10.49 22.36 -18.79
C LEU A 195 10.48 23.88 -18.99
N ALA A 196 11.59 24.46 -19.46
CA ALA A 196 11.71 25.90 -19.65
C ALA A 196 10.78 26.45 -20.76
N GLN A 197 10.41 25.62 -21.74
CA GLN A 197 9.56 26.00 -22.87
C GLN A 197 8.06 25.83 -22.58
N ALA A 198 7.71 24.90 -21.70
CA ALA A 198 6.32 24.55 -21.41
C ALA A 198 5.57 25.68 -20.69
N LYS A 199 4.27 25.78 -20.95
CA LYS A 199 3.37 26.80 -20.38
C LYS A 199 2.33 26.22 -19.44
N LYS A 200 1.95 24.94 -19.62
CA LYS A 200 0.92 24.24 -18.86
C LYS A 200 1.49 22.96 -18.26
N THR A 201 2.47 23.11 -17.36
CA THR A 201 3.17 21.97 -16.76
C THR A 201 2.37 21.35 -15.62
N VAL A 202 2.43 20.02 -15.47
CA VAL A 202 1.91 19.29 -14.31
C VAL A 202 2.94 18.28 -13.81
N LEU A 203 3.18 18.25 -12.50
CA LEU A 203 3.93 17.20 -11.82
C LEU A 203 2.98 16.05 -11.47
N TYR A 204 3.29 14.85 -11.95
CA TYR A 204 2.52 13.64 -11.69
C TYR A 204 3.34 12.68 -10.81
N VAL A 205 2.92 12.52 -9.56
CA VAL A 205 3.65 11.79 -8.51
C VAL A 205 3.03 10.40 -8.30
N GLY A 206 3.84 9.37 -8.46
CA GLY A 206 3.48 7.99 -8.15
C GLY A 206 4.09 7.46 -6.85
N GLY A 207 3.84 6.18 -6.57
CA GLY A 207 4.36 5.49 -5.38
C GLY A 207 5.88 5.41 -5.29
N GLY A 208 6.58 5.48 -6.43
CA GLY A 208 8.03 5.48 -6.50
C GLY A 208 8.70 6.63 -5.73
N VAL A 209 7.99 7.76 -5.54
CA VAL A 209 8.50 8.88 -4.72
C VAL A 209 8.67 8.48 -3.27
N GLY A 210 7.68 7.82 -2.67
CA GLY A 210 7.79 7.30 -1.30
C GLY A 210 8.87 6.22 -1.18
N MET A 211 8.91 5.27 -2.14
CA MET A 211 9.90 4.18 -2.17
C MET A 211 11.34 4.68 -2.30
N ALA A 212 11.56 5.78 -3.04
CA ALA A 212 12.85 6.41 -3.21
C ALA A 212 13.23 7.37 -2.05
N ASN A 213 12.39 7.51 -1.03
CA ASN A 213 12.53 8.53 0.02
C ASN A 213 12.67 9.97 -0.55
N ALA A 214 12.04 10.23 -1.71
CA ALA A 214 12.17 11.48 -2.47
C ALA A 214 11.13 12.55 -2.08
N THR A 215 10.34 12.33 -1.04
CA THR A 215 9.25 13.24 -0.60
C THR A 215 9.76 14.67 -0.38
N GLN A 216 10.89 14.84 0.31
CA GLN A 216 11.45 16.17 0.56
C GLN A 216 11.99 16.83 -0.73
N ALA A 217 12.54 16.03 -1.64
CA ALA A 217 12.99 16.53 -2.94
C ALA A 217 11.80 17.02 -3.80
N VAL A 218 10.68 16.29 -3.81
CA VAL A 218 9.43 16.71 -4.47
C VAL A 218 8.92 18.03 -3.88
N ARG A 219 8.85 18.15 -2.56
CA ARG A 219 8.37 19.36 -1.89
C ARG A 219 9.26 20.57 -2.17
N LYS A 220 10.59 20.39 -2.13
CA LYS A 220 11.57 21.43 -2.50
C LYS A 220 11.43 21.82 -3.98
N PHE A 221 11.29 20.85 -4.87
CA PHE A 221 11.02 21.08 -6.30
C PHE A 221 9.76 21.95 -6.51
N LEU A 222 8.65 21.62 -5.83
CA LEU A 222 7.40 22.38 -5.90
C LEU A 222 7.54 23.79 -5.33
N GLN A 223 8.32 23.98 -4.26
CA GLN A 223 8.62 25.31 -3.71
C GLN A 223 9.34 26.22 -4.73
N ILE A 224 10.22 25.67 -5.57
CA ILE A 224 10.97 26.42 -6.58
C ILE A 224 10.13 26.65 -7.84
N THR A 225 9.53 25.59 -8.37
CA THR A 225 8.83 25.61 -9.67
C THR A 225 7.43 26.17 -9.60
N LYS A 226 6.76 26.05 -8.44
CA LYS A 226 5.32 26.34 -8.23
C LYS A 226 4.41 25.60 -9.23
N MET A 227 4.87 24.45 -9.71
CA MET A 227 4.17 23.62 -10.70
C MET A 227 2.89 23.01 -10.10
N PRO A 228 1.73 23.11 -10.76
CA PRO A 228 0.55 22.32 -10.40
C PRO A 228 0.90 20.83 -10.33
N SER A 229 0.35 20.13 -9.34
CA SER A 229 0.77 18.76 -9.04
C SER A 229 -0.42 17.86 -8.70
N VAL A 230 -0.29 16.60 -9.07
CA VAL A 230 -1.26 15.53 -8.81
C VAL A 230 -0.54 14.29 -8.28
N SER A 231 -1.26 13.43 -7.58
CA SER A 231 -0.71 12.15 -7.12
C SER A 231 -1.59 10.96 -7.50
N THR A 232 -0.97 9.80 -7.67
CA THR A 232 -1.72 8.54 -7.68
C THR A 232 -2.18 8.17 -6.27
N LEU A 233 -3.02 7.14 -6.14
CA LEU A 233 -3.37 6.55 -4.85
C LEU A 233 -2.13 6.19 -4.01
N LYS A 234 -1.09 5.62 -4.64
CA LYS A 234 0.19 5.27 -3.98
C LYS A 234 1.12 6.47 -3.77
N GLY A 235 0.87 7.58 -4.46
CA GLY A 235 1.63 8.82 -4.31
C GLY A 235 1.09 9.76 -3.23
N LEU A 236 -0.06 9.45 -2.62
CA LEU A 236 -0.64 10.23 -1.52
C LEU A 236 0.37 10.41 -0.38
N GLY A 237 0.42 11.63 0.18
CA GLY A 237 1.37 12.01 1.22
C GLY A 237 2.73 12.50 0.71
N SER A 238 3.11 12.26 -0.54
CA SER A 238 4.37 12.77 -1.12
C SER A 238 4.34 14.29 -1.31
N ILE A 239 3.18 14.85 -1.67
CA ILE A 239 2.94 16.28 -1.77
C ILE A 239 2.24 16.73 -0.48
N ASP A 240 2.54 17.94 -0.01
CA ASP A 240 1.83 18.52 1.11
C ASP A 240 0.35 18.71 0.72
N PRO A 241 -0.61 18.09 1.43
CA PRO A 241 -2.02 18.18 1.09
C PRO A 241 -2.59 19.61 1.23
N THR A 242 -1.87 20.51 1.88
CA THR A 242 -2.26 21.92 2.05
C THR A 242 -1.64 22.85 1.00
N ASP A 243 -0.75 22.33 0.13
CA ASP A 243 -0.12 23.13 -0.91
C ASP A 243 -1.19 23.61 -1.91
N PRO A 244 -1.30 24.92 -2.17
CA PRO A 244 -2.31 25.48 -3.08
C PRO A 244 -2.17 25.02 -4.53
N VAL A 245 -1.01 24.49 -4.94
CA VAL A 245 -0.79 23.92 -6.29
C VAL A 245 -1.03 22.40 -6.34
N TYR A 246 -1.37 21.76 -5.24
CA TYR A 246 -1.76 20.35 -5.22
C TYR A 246 -3.25 20.20 -5.56
N MET A 247 -3.53 19.49 -6.66
CA MET A 247 -4.88 19.33 -7.20
C MET A 247 -5.60 18.08 -6.67
N GLY A 248 -4.90 17.21 -5.93
CA GLY A 248 -5.45 15.98 -5.37
C GLY A 248 -5.03 14.73 -6.13
N MET A 249 -5.76 13.64 -5.86
CA MET A 249 -5.56 12.35 -6.50
C MET A 249 -6.08 12.39 -7.95
N ILE A 250 -5.36 11.74 -8.87
CA ILE A 250 -5.74 11.59 -10.28
C ILE A 250 -6.31 10.20 -10.55
N GLY A 251 -7.14 10.06 -11.56
CA GLY A 251 -7.59 8.79 -12.13
C GLY A 251 -9.08 8.56 -11.99
N MET A 252 -9.50 7.30 -12.02
CA MET A 252 -10.90 6.86 -12.04
C MET A 252 -11.75 7.51 -10.93
N HIS A 253 -11.21 7.58 -9.72
CA HIS A 253 -11.81 8.25 -8.56
C HIS A 253 -11.00 9.48 -8.15
N GLY A 254 -10.29 10.08 -9.12
CA GLY A 254 -9.52 11.30 -8.91
C GLY A 254 -10.42 12.52 -8.68
N THR A 255 -9.82 13.58 -8.11
CA THR A 255 -10.52 14.85 -7.99
C THR A 255 -10.73 15.48 -9.38
N ARG A 256 -11.82 16.21 -9.55
CA ARG A 256 -12.11 16.91 -10.82
C ARG A 256 -10.96 17.84 -11.24
N PRO A 257 -10.40 18.70 -10.35
CA PRO A 257 -9.29 19.57 -10.72
C PRO A 257 -8.05 18.80 -11.18
N ALA A 258 -7.73 17.65 -10.54
CA ALA A 258 -6.57 16.84 -10.91
C ALA A 258 -6.71 16.24 -12.31
N ASN A 259 -7.86 15.64 -12.63
CA ASN A 259 -8.12 15.05 -13.94
C ASN A 259 -8.11 16.10 -15.05
N ILE A 260 -8.73 17.26 -14.83
CA ILE A 260 -8.77 18.36 -15.80
C ILE A 260 -7.36 18.96 -16.00
N ALA A 261 -6.62 19.21 -14.93
CA ALA A 261 -5.26 19.76 -15.00
C ALA A 261 -4.33 18.89 -15.86
N VAL A 262 -4.39 17.57 -15.69
CA VAL A 262 -3.60 16.64 -16.50
C VAL A 262 -4.10 16.59 -17.95
N HIS A 263 -5.40 16.65 -18.18
CA HIS A 263 -5.95 16.66 -19.54
C HIS A 263 -5.51 17.90 -20.34
N GLU A 264 -5.44 19.08 -19.70
CA GLU A 264 -5.12 20.36 -20.35
C GLU A 264 -3.63 20.66 -20.44
N CYS A 265 -2.75 19.90 -19.76
CA CYS A 265 -1.33 20.21 -19.70
C CYS A 265 -0.62 20.02 -21.06
N ASP A 266 0.44 20.80 -21.29
CA ASP A 266 1.36 20.68 -22.43
C ASP A 266 2.66 19.93 -22.08
N LEU A 267 2.95 19.77 -20.78
CA LEU A 267 4.07 18.98 -20.27
C LEU A 267 3.67 18.24 -19.00
N LEU A 268 3.91 16.94 -18.98
CA LEU A 268 3.74 16.07 -17.84
C LEU A 268 5.12 15.59 -17.35
N LEU A 269 5.50 16.01 -16.13
CA LEU A 269 6.67 15.47 -15.44
C LEU A 269 6.21 14.33 -14.54
N VAL A 270 6.58 13.11 -14.89
CA VAL A 270 6.14 11.87 -14.22
C VAL A 270 7.25 11.38 -13.31
N CYS A 271 6.96 11.21 -12.04
CA CYS A 271 7.92 10.79 -11.01
C CYS A 271 7.46 9.49 -10.35
N GLY A 272 8.13 8.37 -10.67
CA GLY A 272 7.87 7.07 -10.07
C GLY A 272 6.42 6.58 -10.23
N ALA A 273 5.86 6.71 -11.44
CA ALA A 273 4.49 6.31 -11.77
C ALA A 273 4.44 5.49 -13.08
N ARG A 274 3.56 4.48 -13.11
CA ARG A 274 3.51 3.44 -14.16
C ARG A 274 2.51 3.68 -15.28
N PHE A 275 1.77 4.77 -15.27
CA PHE A 275 0.62 4.99 -16.17
C PHE A 275 -0.44 3.89 -16.06
N ASP A 276 -0.77 3.52 -14.84
CA ASP A 276 -1.76 2.52 -14.48
C ASP A 276 -3.13 2.82 -15.12
N ASP A 277 -3.89 1.79 -15.51
CA ASP A 277 -5.18 1.93 -16.19
C ASP A 277 -6.23 2.64 -15.31
N ARG A 278 -6.16 2.48 -13.98
CA ARG A 278 -7.03 3.19 -13.03
C ARG A 278 -6.72 4.68 -12.96
N VAL A 279 -5.53 5.09 -13.39
CA VAL A 279 -5.12 6.50 -13.47
C VAL A 279 -5.37 7.08 -14.86
N THR A 280 -5.02 6.36 -15.92
CA THR A 280 -5.04 6.90 -17.28
C THR A 280 -6.42 6.86 -17.94
N GLY A 281 -7.31 5.96 -17.49
CA GLY A 281 -8.53 5.69 -18.24
C GLY A 281 -8.18 5.30 -19.68
N LYS A 282 -8.79 5.95 -20.66
CA LYS A 282 -8.46 5.78 -22.09
C LYS A 282 -7.10 6.43 -22.37
N LEU A 283 -6.08 5.60 -22.57
CA LEU A 283 -4.67 6.02 -22.68
C LEU A 283 -4.44 7.08 -23.77
N ASP A 284 -5.08 6.94 -24.94
CA ASP A 284 -4.95 7.89 -26.05
C ASP A 284 -5.50 9.29 -25.73
N SER A 285 -6.41 9.37 -24.76
CA SER A 285 -7.01 10.62 -24.30
C SER A 285 -6.37 11.17 -23.02
N PHE A 286 -5.40 10.46 -22.45
CA PHE A 286 -4.69 10.88 -21.24
C PHE A 286 -3.60 11.91 -21.56
N ALA A 287 -3.74 13.13 -21.06
CA ALA A 287 -2.83 14.24 -21.35
C ALA A 287 -2.49 14.35 -22.85
N PRO A 288 -3.49 14.52 -23.75
CA PRO A 288 -3.31 14.27 -25.19
C PRO A 288 -2.35 15.26 -25.86
N GLN A 289 -2.17 16.45 -25.28
CA GLN A 289 -1.30 17.48 -25.81
C GLN A 289 0.09 17.52 -25.14
N ALA A 290 0.27 16.71 -24.07
CA ALA A 290 1.46 16.80 -23.24
C ALA A 290 2.67 16.07 -23.84
N LYS A 291 3.82 16.76 -23.85
CA LYS A 291 5.12 16.08 -23.84
C LYS A 291 5.33 15.43 -22.48
N VAL A 292 6.08 14.33 -22.44
CA VAL A 292 6.30 13.55 -21.23
C VAL A 292 7.77 13.49 -20.87
N ILE A 293 8.13 13.90 -19.65
CA ILE A 293 9.40 13.58 -19.01
C ILE A 293 9.10 12.49 -17.99
N HIS A 294 9.68 11.29 -18.14
CA HIS A 294 9.42 10.16 -17.25
C HIS A 294 10.65 9.82 -16.43
N CYS A 295 10.55 10.00 -15.11
CA CYS A 295 11.59 9.66 -14.14
C CYS A 295 11.19 8.38 -13.42
N ASP A 296 11.92 7.29 -13.63
CA ASP A 296 11.69 6.01 -12.97
C ASP A 296 13.01 5.25 -12.78
N ILE A 297 13.04 4.37 -11.76
CA ILE A 297 14.17 3.47 -11.54
C ILE A 297 14.08 2.21 -12.40
N ASP A 298 12.85 1.80 -12.74
CA ASP A 298 12.55 0.57 -13.48
C ASP A 298 12.51 0.84 -14.99
N ALA A 299 13.53 0.36 -15.71
CA ALA A 299 13.58 0.49 -17.16
C ALA A 299 12.38 -0.15 -17.87
N ALA A 300 11.77 -1.19 -17.26
CA ALA A 300 10.62 -1.88 -17.84
C ALA A 300 9.33 -1.04 -17.81
N GLU A 301 9.23 -0.04 -16.95
CA GLU A 301 8.08 0.86 -16.91
C GLU A 301 8.21 2.05 -17.88
N ILE A 302 9.46 2.41 -18.26
CA ILE A 302 9.71 3.50 -19.20
C ILE A 302 9.29 3.07 -20.62
N ASN A 303 8.47 3.91 -21.28
CA ASN A 303 7.92 3.67 -22.63
C ASN A 303 7.00 2.44 -22.76
N LYS A 304 6.57 1.83 -21.66
CA LYS A 304 5.72 0.65 -21.68
C LYS A 304 4.31 0.95 -22.19
N LEU A 305 3.65 1.95 -21.64
CA LEU A 305 2.28 2.36 -22.00
C LEU A 305 2.26 3.73 -22.70
N ARG A 306 3.05 4.67 -22.24
CA ARG A 306 3.17 5.99 -22.82
C ARG A 306 4.64 6.29 -23.18
N VAL A 307 4.88 6.65 -24.43
CA VAL A 307 6.24 7.02 -24.88
C VAL A 307 6.63 8.35 -24.25
N ALA A 308 7.80 8.37 -23.59
CA ALA A 308 8.38 9.57 -23.02
C ALA A 308 9.19 10.34 -24.09
N ASN A 309 9.02 11.66 -24.13
CA ASN A 309 9.89 12.53 -24.91
C ASN A 309 11.31 12.55 -24.33
N VAL A 310 11.41 12.49 -23.00
CA VAL A 310 12.68 12.32 -22.28
C VAL A 310 12.50 11.31 -21.18
N ALA A 311 13.30 10.25 -21.19
CA ALA A 311 13.36 9.23 -20.14
C ALA A 311 14.57 9.48 -19.23
N LEU A 312 14.35 9.60 -17.93
CA LEU A 312 15.35 9.74 -16.89
C LEU A 312 15.32 8.50 -16.00
N GLN A 313 16.07 7.47 -16.40
CA GLN A 313 16.20 6.25 -15.62
C GLN A 313 17.28 6.41 -14.56
N GLY A 314 16.92 6.34 -13.27
CA GLY A 314 17.89 6.43 -12.18
C GLY A 314 17.35 7.04 -10.91
N ASP A 315 18.20 7.74 -10.16
CA ASP A 315 17.89 8.35 -8.87
C ASP A 315 16.93 9.53 -9.03
N LEU A 316 15.75 9.42 -8.44
CA LEU A 316 14.70 10.44 -8.52
C LEU A 316 15.09 11.72 -7.78
N ILE A 317 15.83 11.64 -6.67
CA ILE A 317 16.28 12.82 -5.91
C ILE A 317 17.21 13.67 -6.80
N GLN A 318 18.20 13.03 -7.44
CA GLN A 318 19.11 13.70 -8.36
C GLN A 318 18.36 14.31 -9.56
N ALA A 319 17.37 13.59 -10.12
CA ALA A 319 16.54 14.11 -11.21
C ALA A 319 15.80 15.38 -10.80
N LEU A 320 15.10 15.37 -9.67
CA LEU A 320 14.34 16.52 -9.16
C LEU A 320 15.25 17.71 -8.82
N GLU A 321 16.40 17.47 -8.18
CA GLU A 321 17.38 18.53 -7.89
C GLU A 321 17.89 19.19 -9.17
N ALA A 322 18.26 18.39 -10.17
CA ALA A 322 18.71 18.90 -11.46
C ALA A 322 17.64 19.67 -12.23
N LEU A 323 16.36 19.25 -12.12
CA LEU A 323 15.22 19.88 -12.81
C LEU A 323 14.61 21.06 -12.04
N SER A 324 15.09 21.39 -10.84
CA SER A 324 14.57 22.48 -10.00
C SER A 324 14.95 23.84 -10.55
N ILE A 325 14.19 24.35 -11.52
CA ILE A 325 14.34 25.67 -12.12
C ILE A 325 13.06 26.50 -11.95
N PRO A 326 13.12 27.83 -11.80
CA PRO A 326 11.95 28.69 -11.83
C PRO A 326 11.22 28.59 -13.18
N LEU A 327 9.87 28.50 -13.14
CA LEU A 327 9.05 28.38 -14.34
C LEU A 327 8.17 29.62 -14.55
N ALA A 328 8.00 30.04 -15.81
CA ALA A 328 7.14 31.16 -16.20
C ALA A 328 5.71 30.68 -16.51
N ILE A 329 4.99 30.20 -15.50
CA ILE A 329 3.66 29.54 -15.61
C ILE A 329 2.57 30.23 -14.77
N ASN A 330 2.69 31.55 -14.55
CA ASN A 330 1.77 32.26 -13.64
C ASN A 330 0.30 32.16 -14.07
N ASP A 331 0.01 32.33 -15.37
CA ASP A 331 -1.35 32.27 -15.90
C ASP A 331 -1.94 30.86 -15.74
N TRP A 332 -1.13 29.84 -16.02
CA TRP A 332 -1.53 28.45 -15.83
C TRP A 332 -1.82 28.15 -14.36
N ARG A 333 -0.94 28.56 -13.46
CA ARG A 333 -1.14 28.39 -12.02
C ARG A 333 -2.43 29.07 -11.54
N ALA A 334 -2.67 30.30 -11.97
CA ALA A 334 -3.89 31.05 -11.63
C ALA A 334 -5.16 30.31 -12.14
N HIS A 335 -5.12 29.81 -13.39
CA HIS A 335 -6.20 29.01 -13.99
C HIS A 335 -6.51 27.76 -13.15
N ILE A 336 -5.47 26.98 -12.80
CA ILE A 336 -5.64 25.73 -12.03
C ILE A 336 -6.11 26.00 -10.60
N GLN A 337 -5.65 27.07 -9.96
CA GLN A 337 -6.13 27.46 -8.62
C GLN A 337 -7.60 27.89 -8.65
N ALA A 338 -8.01 28.63 -9.67
CA ALA A 338 -9.42 28.99 -9.85
C ALA A 338 -10.29 27.75 -10.12
N LEU A 339 -9.79 26.80 -10.91
CA LEU A 339 -10.46 25.53 -11.18
C LEU A 339 -10.66 24.73 -9.88
N LYS A 340 -9.61 24.61 -9.07
CA LYS A 340 -9.68 23.93 -7.77
C LYS A 340 -10.72 24.58 -6.86
N ALA A 341 -10.67 25.89 -6.71
CA ALA A 341 -11.63 26.62 -5.87
C ALA A 341 -13.09 26.43 -6.29
N LYS A 342 -13.33 26.21 -7.61
CA LYS A 342 -14.68 25.97 -8.15
C LYS A 342 -15.17 24.52 -7.99
N LEU A 343 -14.25 23.56 -8.05
CA LEU A 343 -14.58 22.13 -8.21
C LEU A 343 -14.14 21.26 -7.02
N ASP A 344 -13.67 21.88 -5.93
CA ASP A 344 -13.28 21.14 -4.72
C ASP A 344 -14.50 20.53 -4.03
N PHE A 345 -14.26 19.52 -3.19
CA PHE A 345 -15.32 18.87 -2.42
C PHE A 345 -15.94 19.81 -1.40
N THR A 346 -17.24 19.67 -1.21
CA THR A 346 -17.99 20.35 -0.15
C THR A 346 -18.42 19.34 0.91
N TYR A 347 -18.42 19.75 2.15
CA TYR A 347 -18.77 18.90 3.28
C TYR A 347 -19.93 19.51 4.07
N ILE A 348 -20.73 18.65 4.67
CA ILE A 348 -21.85 19.03 5.52
C ILE A 348 -21.52 18.75 6.98
N ASP A 349 -22.03 19.54 7.91
CA ASP A 349 -21.77 19.35 9.34
C ASP A 349 -22.33 18.00 9.83
N ASN A 350 -21.60 17.35 10.74
CA ASN A 350 -22.09 16.15 11.42
C ASN A 350 -23.09 16.52 12.51
N ALA A 351 -24.28 16.99 12.10
CA ALA A 351 -25.31 17.48 13.00
C ALA A 351 -26.69 17.03 12.53
N GLY A 352 -27.61 16.91 13.49
CA GLY A 352 -29.01 16.54 13.26
C GLY A 352 -29.25 15.03 13.17
N ASN A 353 -30.49 14.64 13.38
CA ASN A 353 -30.96 13.26 13.34
C ASN A 353 -31.08 12.76 11.88
N ARG A 354 -29.97 12.77 11.12
CA ARG A 354 -29.90 12.30 9.74
C ARG A 354 -28.90 11.15 9.59
N PRO A 355 -28.96 10.39 8.49
CA PRO A 355 -27.94 9.41 8.16
C PRO A 355 -26.53 10.06 8.11
N ILE A 356 -25.52 9.24 8.36
CA ILE A 356 -24.13 9.69 8.35
C ILE A 356 -23.62 9.76 6.92
N ASP A 357 -23.09 10.92 6.54
CA ASP A 357 -22.39 11.14 5.29
C ASP A 357 -20.93 10.69 5.40
N PRO A 358 -20.49 9.68 4.61
CA PRO A 358 -19.15 9.13 4.73
C PRO A 358 -18.04 10.14 4.39
N TRP A 359 -18.29 11.10 3.51
CA TRP A 359 -17.30 12.10 3.10
C TRP A 359 -17.00 13.06 4.25
N SER A 360 -18.07 13.60 4.87
CA SER A 360 -17.97 14.53 6.00
C SER A 360 -17.39 13.84 7.24
N LEU A 361 -17.77 12.58 7.48
CA LEU A 361 -17.18 11.75 8.55
C LEU A 361 -15.66 11.64 8.39
N LEU A 362 -15.19 11.25 7.20
CA LEU A 362 -13.76 11.05 6.95
C LEU A 362 -12.98 12.36 6.94
N ASN A 363 -13.58 13.44 6.43
CA ASN A 363 -12.99 14.78 6.54
C ASN A 363 -12.86 15.23 8.01
N THR A 364 -13.87 14.96 8.84
CA THR A 364 -13.85 15.24 10.29
C THR A 364 -12.76 14.42 11.00
N LEU A 365 -12.67 13.12 10.71
CA LEU A 365 -11.59 12.27 11.22
C LEU A 365 -10.22 12.82 10.80
N SER A 366 -10.08 13.21 9.53
CA SER A 366 -8.84 13.77 8.99
C SER A 366 -8.39 15.06 9.70
N GLN A 367 -9.32 15.89 10.13
CA GLN A 367 -9.02 17.13 10.88
C GLN A 367 -8.60 16.85 12.33
N ARG A 368 -9.09 15.76 12.94
CA ARG A 368 -8.88 15.43 14.36
C ARG A 368 -7.70 14.51 14.61
N LYS A 369 -7.38 13.64 13.65
CA LYS A 369 -6.26 12.70 13.81
C LYS A 369 -4.91 13.42 13.88
N PRO A 370 -3.91 12.89 14.59
CA PRO A 370 -2.54 13.38 14.51
C PRO A 370 -2.02 13.38 13.06
N GLN A 371 -1.16 14.34 12.71
CA GLN A 371 -0.59 14.41 11.36
C GLN A 371 0.28 13.19 11.01
N ASN A 372 0.96 12.61 12.01
CA ASN A 372 1.77 11.40 11.87
C ASN A 372 0.96 10.10 11.99
N ALA A 373 -0.35 10.16 12.19
CA ALA A 373 -1.19 8.97 12.24
C ALA A 373 -1.09 8.17 10.94
N VAL A 374 -0.95 6.85 11.06
CA VAL A 374 -0.96 5.91 9.95
C VAL A 374 -2.39 5.50 9.64
N ILE A 375 -2.84 5.77 8.43
CA ILE A 375 -4.13 5.32 7.92
C ILE A 375 -3.89 4.06 7.11
N CYS A 376 -4.42 2.94 7.59
CA CYS A 376 -4.52 1.72 6.81
C CYS A 376 -5.93 1.64 6.23
N THR A 377 -6.07 1.34 4.94
CA THR A 377 -7.39 1.11 4.35
C THR A 377 -7.51 -0.31 3.85
N ASP A 378 -8.71 -0.83 3.96
CA ASP A 378 -9.11 -1.99 3.20
C ASP A 378 -9.56 -1.57 1.78
N VAL A 379 -10.02 -2.49 0.95
CA VAL A 379 -10.36 -2.25 -0.46
C VAL A 379 -11.89 -2.15 -0.64
N GLY A 380 -12.33 -1.06 -1.27
CA GLY A 380 -13.73 -0.76 -1.52
C GLY A 380 -14.02 0.74 -1.57
N GLN A 381 -15.28 1.14 -1.39
CA GLN A 381 -15.68 2.55 -1.37
C GLN A 381 -14.94 3.35 -0.27
N HIS A 382 -14.80 2.77 0.92
CA HIS A 382 -14.09 3.36 2.06
C HIS A 382 -12.62 3.70 1.74
N GLN A 383 -11.96 2.91 0.88
CA GLN A 383 -10.61 3.18 0.39
C GLN A 383 -10.58 4.47 -0.43
N MET A 384 -11.49 4.58 -1.40
CA MET A 384 -11.55 5.74 -2.28
C MET A 384 -11.97 7.00 -1.54
N TRP A 385 -12.98 6.91 -0.65
CA TRP A 385 -13.36 8.02 0.20
C TRP A 385 -12.21 8.49 1.11
N SER A 386 -11.44 7.55 1.69
CA SER A 386 -10.24 7.90 2.46
C SER A 386 -9.19 8.62 1.63
N ALA A 387 -8.98 8.18 0.38
CA ALA A 387 -8.04 8.80 -0.54
C ALA A 387 -8.47 10.20 -0.98
N GLN A 388 -9.79 10.43 -1.14
CA GLN A 388 -10.35 11.70 -1.61
C GLN A 388 -10.52 12.73 -0.49
N HIS A 389 -10.96 12.29 0.71
CA HIS A 389 -11.46 13.18 1.76
C HIS A 389 -10.56 13.27 2.99
N MET A 390 -9.48 12.48 3.06
CA MET A 390 -8.50 12.57 4.15
C MET A 390 -7.19 13.19 3.68
N ARG A 391 -6.54 13.94 4.58
CA ARG A 391 -5.21 14.50 4.36
C ARG A 391 -4.13 13.53 4.79
N HIS A 392 -3.20 13.22 3.90
CA HIS A 392 -2.04 12.37 4.13
C HIS A 392 -0.77 13.21 4.04
N PHE A 393 0.02 13.25 5.11
CA PHE A 393 1.19 14.14 5.22
C PHE A 393 2.52 13.46 4.89
N ALA A 394 2.52 12.14 4.78
CA ALA A 394 3.69 11.35 4.38
C ALA A 394 3.24 10.04 3.71
N PRO A 395 4.00 9.50 2.72
CA PRO A 395 3.62 8.27 2.03
C PRO A 395 3.54 7.04 2.96
N GLU A 396 4.38 7.00 3.98
CA GLU A 396 4.39 5.97 5.02
C GLU A 396 3.19 6.05 5.98
N ASN A 397 2.43 7.14 5.92
CA ASN A 397 1.21 7.34 6.71
C ASN A 397 -0.07 6.93 5.97
N TYR A 398 0.05 6.37 4.76
CA TYR A 398 -1.10 5.85 4.01
C TYR A 398 -0.77 4.48 3.43
N ILE A 399 -1.37 3.44 4.00
CA ILE A 399 -1.11 2.04 3.66
C ILE A 399 -2.38 1.42 3.09
N THR A 400 -2.31 1.01 1.84
CA THR A 400 -3.45 0.48 1.09
C THR A 400 -2.97 -0.50 0.02
N SER A 401 -3.79 -1.47 -0.34
CA SER A 401 -3.60 -2.32 -1.51
C SER A 401 -4.11 -1.57 -2.75
N ALA A 402 -3.23 -1.23 -3.66
CA ALA A 402 -3.59 -0.45 -4.84
C ALA A 402 -3.54 -1.25 -6.14
N GLY A 403 -2.40 -1.88 -6.43
CA GLY A 403 -2.18 -2.59 -7.69
C GLY A 403 -2.88 -3.94 -7.77
N PHE A 404 -3.02 -4.63 -6.63
CA PHE A 404 -3.70 -5.93 -6.55
C PHE A 404 -5.15 -5.78 -6.08
N GLY A 405 -5.42 -4.80 -5.22
CA GLY A 405 -6.77 -4.51 -4.75
C GLY A 405 -7.34 -5.59 -3.83
N THR A 406 -6.53 -6.09 -2.93
CA THR A 406 -6.86 -7.21 -2.03
C THR A 406 -7.86 -6.78 -0.96
N MET A 407 -9.10 -7.24 -1.04
CA MET A 407 -10.04 -7.16 0.09
C MET A 407 -9.53 -8.01 1.27
N GLY A 408 -9.71 -7.53 2.50
CA GLY A 408 -9.12 -8.14 3.70
C GLY A 408 -7.68 -7.70 3.99
N PHE A 409 -7.12 -6.78 3.20
CA PHE A 409 -5.77 -6.23 3.39
C PHE A 409 -5.65 -5.36 4.65
N GLY A 410 -6.67 -4.55 4.94
CA GLY A 410 -6.56 -3.43 5.87
C GLY A 410 -6.22 -3.85 7.31
N LEU A 411 -6.90 -4.85 7.85
CA LEU A 411 -6.73 -5.28 9.24
C LEU A 411 -5.33 -5.84 9.52
N PRO A 412 -4.81 -6.83 8.77
CA PRO A 412 -3.44 -7.31 8.98
C PRO A 412 -2.38 -6.26 8.66
N ALA A 413 -2.60 -5.37 7.68
CA ALA A 413 -1.69 -4.26 7.41
C ALA A 413 -1.60 -3.28 8.59
N ALA A 414 -2.74 -2.98 9.25
CA ALA A 414 -2.77 -2.17 10.46
C ALA A 414 -2.03 -2.84 11.63
N VAL A 415 -2.12 -4.16 11.75
CA VAL A 415 -1.33 -4.95 12.73
C VAL A 415 0.17 -4.76 12.49
N GLY A 416 0.63 -4.92 11.25
CA GLY A 416 2.03 -4.71 10.88
C GLY A 416 2.50 -3.27 11.08
N ALA A 417 1.69 -2.30 10.68
CA ALA A 417 1.98 -0.88 10.88
C ALA A 417 2.10 -0.51 12.36
N LYS A 418 1.22 -1.05 13.22
CA LYS A 418 1.28 -0.77 14.67
C LYS A 418 2.48 -1.42 15.34
N LYS A 419 2.92 -2.60 14.87
CA LYS A 419 4.19 -3.21 15.31
C LYS A 419 5.40 -2.34 14.91
N ALA A 420 5.38 -1.82 13.70
CA ALA A 420 6.43 -0.93 13.17
C ALA A 420 6.51 0.42 13.89
N ARG A 421 5.35 0.96 14.27
CA ARG A 421 5.21 2.32 14.84
C ARG A 421 4.39 2.28 16.14
N PRO A 422 4.95 1.72 17.22
CA PRO A 422 4.21 1.45 18.46
C PRO A 422 3.70 2.72 19.17
N HIS A 423 4.32 3.87 18.92
CA HIS A 423 3.96 5.15 19.55
C HIS A 423 3.04 6.03 18.70
N ASP A 424 2.86 5.70 17.42
CA ASP A 424 1.98 6.46 16.53
C ASP A 424 0.56 5.89 16.53
N GLU A 425 -0.42 6.76 16.27
CA GLU A 425 -1.79 6.29 16.04
C GLU A 425 -1.87 5.51 14.72
N VAL A 426 -2.47 4.33 14.78
CA VAL A 426 -2.79 3.53 13.60
C VAL A 426 -4.30 3.38 13.52
N ILE A 427 -4.87 3.90 12.43
CA ILE A 427 -6.31 3.90 12.19
C ILE A 427 -6.58 3.06 10.95
N LEU A 428 -7.34 1.99 11.12
CA LEU A 428 -7.89 1.19 10.03
C LEU A 428 -9.22 1.79 9.59
N VAL A 429 -9.37 2.11 8.32
CA VAL A 429 -10.66 2.42 7.69
C VAL A 429 -11.04 1.25 6.79
N THR A 430 -12.12 0.56 7.14
CA THR A 430 -12.56 -0.67 6.47
C THR A 430 -14.05 -0.66 6.17
N GLY A 431 -14.49 -1.53 5.26
CA GLY A 431 -15.89 -1.84 5.02
C GLY A 431 -16.25 -3.20 5.61
N ASP A 432 -17.54 -3.44 5.76
CA ASP A 432 -18.12 -4.66 6.33
C ASP A 432 -17.68 -5.93 5.58
N GLY A 433 -17.81 -5.94 4.27
CA GLY A 433 -17.39 -7.09 3.45
C GLY A 433 -15.87 -7.34 3.48
N SER A 434 -15.06 -6.29 3.49
CA SER A 434 -13.59 -6.43 3.54
C SER A 434 -13.10 -6.88 4.91
N LEU A 435 -13.66 -6.33 5.99
CA LEU A 435 -13.29 -6.71 7.36
C LEU A 435 -13.50 -8.20 7.62
N MET A 436 -14.60 -8.76 7.09
CA MET A 436 -14.92 -10.19 7.24
C MET A 436 -13.87 -11.12 6.62
N MET A 437 -13.14 -10.70 5.58
CA MET A 437 -12.19 -11.57 4.89
C MET A 437 -10.94 -11.92 5.72
N ASN A 438 -10.57 -11.08 6.69
CA ASN A 438 -9.43 -11.33 7.60
C ASN A 438 -9.79 -11.00 9.06
N ILE A 439 -11.06 -11.15 9.42
CA ILE A 439 -11.59 -10.80 10.75
C ILE A 439 -10.87 -11.54 11.90
N GLN A 440 -10.32 -12.72 11.63
CA GLN A 440 -9.55 -13.50 12.61
C GLN A 440 -8.31 -12.76 13.12
N GLU A 441 -7.81 -11.76 12.39
CA GLU A 441 -6.66 -10.94 12.82
C GLU A 441 -6.98 -9.99 13.98
N LEU A 442 -8.25 -9.86 14.39
CA LEU A 442 -8.60 -9.31 15.71
C LEU A 442 -7.92 -10.11 16.84
N GLY A 443 -7.73 -11.42 16.62
CA GLY A 443 -6.95 -12.27 17.53
C GLY A 443 -5.46 -11.89 17.59
N SER A 444 -4.88 -11.40 16.51
CA SER A 444 -3.50 -10.88 16.47
C SER A 444 -3.39 -9.53 17.20
N ILE A 445 -4.38 -8.66 17.04
CA ILE A 445 -4.50 -7.40 17.81
C ILE A 445 -4.55 -7.71 19.33
N LYS A 446 -5.45 -8.61 19.73
CA LYS A 446 -5.57 -9.03 21.14
C LYS A 446 -4.27 -9.61 21.68
N ARG A 447 -3.64 -10.54 20.94
CA ARG A 447 -2.38 -11.19 21.34
C ARG A 447 -1.22 -10.19 21.48
N GLY A 448 -1.06 -9.29 20.53
CA GLY A 448 -0.01 -8.27 20.54
C GLY A 448 -0.34 -7.07 21.42
N LYS A 449 -1.54 -7.01 22.01
CA LYS A 449 -2.05 -5.83 22.75
C LYS A 449 -1.88 -4.54 21.93
N LEU A 450 -2.20 -4.60 20.65
CA LEU A 450 -1.96 -3.51 19.70
C LEU A 450 -3.13 -2.51 19.73
N PRO A 451 -2.92 -1.25 20.12
CA PRO A 451 -3.97 -0.24 20.17
C PRO A 451 -4.29 0.31 18.76
N VAL A 452 -4.87 -0.54 17.91
CA VAL A 452 -5.36 -0.18 16.58
C VAL A 452 -6.78 0.39 16.68
N LYS A 453 -7.02 1.53 16.05
CA LYS A 453 -8.36 2.14 15.94
C LYS A 453 -9.02 1.63 14.67
N ILE A 454 -10.17 1.01 14.78
CA ILE A 454 -10.90 0.41 13.66
C ILE A 454 -12.16 1.24 13.40
N LEU A 455 -12.17 1.97 12.29
CA LEU A 455 -13.36 2.63 11.77
C LEU A 455 -13.98 1.74 10.69
N LEU A 456 -15.09 1.10 11.03
CA LEU A 456 -15.86 0.24 10.13
C LEU A 456 -17.01 1.05 9.51
N LEU A 457 -16.94 1.30 8.20
CA LEU A 457 -18.03 1.86 7.42
C LEU A 457 -18.94 0.71 6.93
N ASP A 458 -20.08 0.58 7.56
CA ASP A 458 -21.02 -0.51 7.32
C ASP A 458 -22.22 -0.01 6.48
N ASN A 459 -22.27 -0.44 5.24
CA ASN A 459 -23.41 -0.20 4.34
C ASN A 459 -24.16 -1.49 3.98
N GLN A 460 -23.79 -2.62 4.58
CA GLN A 460 -24.36 -3.94 4.30
C GLN A 460 -24.29 -4.32 2.81
N ARG A 461 -23.23 -3.89 2.12
CA ARG A 461 -23.06 -4.11 0.67
C ARG A 461 -21.58 -4.30 0.32
N LEU A 462 -21.31 -5.06 -0.72
CA LEU A 462 -20.08 -4.90 -1.49
C LEU A 462 -20.20 -3.63 -2.32
N GLY A 463 -20.07 -2.46 -1.66
CA GLY A 463 -20.56 -1.18 -2.16
C GLY A 463 -19.95 -0.74 -3.49
N MET A 464 -18.64 -0.98 -3.72
CA MET A 464 -18.00 -0.66 -5.00
C MET A 464 -18.54 -1.56 -6.14
N VAL A 465 -18.70 -2.85 -5.88
CA VAL A 465 -19.25 -3.79 -6.88
C VAL A 465 -20.72 -3.47 -7.16
N ARG A 466 -21.51 -3.18 -6.12
CA ARG A 466 -22.90 -2.73 -6.24
C ARG A 466 -23.00 -1.46 -7.12
N GLN A 467 -22.14 -0.45 -6.89
CA GLN A 467 -22.12 0.78 -7.68
C GLN A 467 -21.86 0.47 -9.16
N TRP A 468 -20.94 -0.43 -9.47
CA TRP A 468 -20.69 -0.86 -10.85
C TRP A 468 -21.85 -1.65 -11.47
N GLN A 469 -22.52 -2.50 -10.69
CA GLN A 469 -23.72 -3.21 -11.14
C GLN A 469 -24.85 -2.22 -11.44
N ASP A 470 -24.97 -1.16 -10.66
CA ASP A 470 -25.98 -0.13 -10.88
C ASP A 470 -25.70 0.69 -12.15
N LEU A 471 -24.44 1.05 -12.39
CA LEU A 471 -24.05 1.87 -13.55
C LEU A 471 -23.97 1.08 -14.86
N PHE A 472 -23.44 -0.14 -14.83
CA PHE A 472 -23.05 -0.84 -16.06
C PHE A 472 -23.77 -2.17 -16.29
N TRP A 473 -24.55 -2.67 -15.31
CA TRP A 473 -25.19 -3.98 -15.35
C TRP A 473 -26.69 -3.94 -15.04
N ASN A 474 -27.39 -2.85 -15.40
CA ASN A 474 -28.84 -2.67 -15.24
C ASN A 474 -29.34 -2.97 -13.83
N LYS A 475 -28.58 -2.60 -12.79
CA LYS A 475 -28.89 -2.83 -11.37
C LYS A 475 -29.09 -4.32 -11.00
N ARG A 476 -28.46 -5.22 -11.76
CA ARG A 476 -28.47 -6.66 -11.47
C ARG A 476 -27.47 -6.96 -10.34
N ARG A 477 -27.89 -6.72 -9.11
CA ARG A 477 -27.06 -6.77 -7.89
C ARG A 477 -26.87 -8.21 -7.39
N SER A 478 -26.18 -9.05 -8.18
CA SER A 478 -25.87 -10.44 -7.79
C SER A 478 -24.81 -10.46 -6.72
N GLU A 479 -25.09 -11.12 -5.58
CA GLU A 479 -24.17 -11.41 -4.47
C GLU A 479 -23.47 -10.17 -3.85
N THR A 480 -24.11 -9.01 -3.89
CA THR A 480 -23.55 -7.77 -3.31
C THR A 480 -24.32 -7.23 -2.10
N ILE A 481 -25.33 -7.95 -1.66
CA ILE A 481 -26.15 -7.64 -0.48
C ILE A 481 -25.58 -8.44 0.70
N LEU A 482 -25.26 -7.78 1.82
CA LEU A 482 -24.65 -8.36 3.02
C LEU A 482 -25.51 -8.06 4.26
N GLU A 483 -26.84 -8.17 4.14
CA GLU A 483 -27.77 -7.95 5.26
C GLU A 483 -27.69 -9.04 6.35
N ASP A 484 -26.99 -10.13 6.05
CA ASP A 484 -26.69 -11.26 6.94
C ASP A 484 -25.34 -11.13 7.68
N ASN A 485 -24.70 -9.94 7.63
CA ASN A 485 -23.49 -9.67 8.40
C ASN A 485 -23.70 -9.92 9.90
N PRO A 486 -22.65 -10.38 10.63
CA PRO A 486 -22.72 -10.54 12.08
C PRO A 486 -22.85 -9.20 12.81
N ASP A 487 -23.22 -9.23 14.07
CA ASP A 487 -23.08 -8.09 14.97
C ASP A 487 -21.59 -7.83 15.22
N PHE A 488 -21.02 -6.83 14.56
CA PHE A 488 -19.60 -6.49 14.65
C PHE A 488 -19.19 -6.00 16.03
N VAL A 489 -20.11 -5.39 16.79
CA VAL A 489 -19.86 -4.97 18.18
C VAL A 489 -19.70 -6.18 19.08
N MET A 490 -20.59 -7.17 18.96
CA MET A 490 -20.47 -8.43 19.71
C MET A 490 -19.22 -9.20 19.28
N LEU A 491 -18.91 -9.21 17.99
CA LEU A 491 -17.73 -9.88 17.45
C LEU A 491 -16.43 -9.25 17.99
N ALA A 492 -16.30 -7.93 18.00
CA ALA A 492 -15.14 -7.25 18.59
C ALA A 492 -14.99 -7.54 20.09
N LYS A 493 -16.11 -7.54 20.83
CA LYS A 493 -16.12 -7.89 22.26
C LYS A 493 -15.69 -9.32 22.53
N ALA A 494 -15.94 -10.27 21.62
CA ALA A 494 -15.44 -11.65 21.73
C ALA A 494 -13.90 -11.73 21.71
N PHE A 495 -13.25 -10.73 21.14
CA PHE A 495 -11.78 -10.55 21.16
C PHE A 495 -11.30 -9.57 22.26
N ASP A 496 -12.15 -9.20 23.22
CA ASP A 496 -11.92 -8.20 24.27
C ASP A 496 -11.59 -6.80 23.73
N ILE A 497 -12.08 -6.46 22.55
CA ILE A 497 -11.94 -5.14 21.93
C ILE A 497 -13.21 -4.32 22.23
N PRO A 498 -13.10 -3.19 22.94
CA PRO A 498 -14.20 -2.26 23.12
C PRO A 498 -14.76 -1.81 21.78
N ALA A 499 -16.08 -1.77 21.67
CA ALA A 499 -16.75 -1.44 20.42
C ALA A 499 -18.09 -0.75 20.66
N GLU A 500 -18.47 0.11 19.72
CA GLU A 500 -19.78 0.74 19.66
C GLU A 500 -20.28 0.86 18.22
N ARG A 501 -21.57 1.08 18.07
CA ARG A 501 -22.24 1.32 16.79
C ARG A 501 -22.96 2.65 16.82
N ILE A 502 -22.85 3.44 15.74
CA ILE A 502 -23.58 4.69 15.54
C ILE A 502 -24.29 4.68 14.18
N GLU A 503 -25.44 5.40 14.12
CA GLU A 503 -26.30 5.46 12.93
C GLU A 503 -26.70 6.89 12.55
N ARG A 504 -26.39 7.87 13.41
CA ARG A 504 -26.84 9.25 13.27
C ARG A 504 -25.68 10.24 13.24
N ALA A 505 -25.82 11.28 12.45
CA ALA A 505 -24.81 12.32 12.31
C ALA A 505 -24.45 13.01 13.64
N ASP A 506 -25.42 13.21 14.53
CA ASP A 506 -25.21 13.79 15.87
C ASP A 506 -24.27 12.99 16.76
N ASP A 507 -24.12 11.68 16.51
CA ASP A 507 -23.27 10.82 17.33
C ASP A 507 -21.79 10.84 16.88
N VAL A 508 -21.50 11.30 15.65
CA VAL A 508 -20.20 11.19 15.01
C VAL A 508 -19.09 11.84 15.84
N ASP A 509 -19.30 13.06 16.29
CA ASP A 509 -18.26 13.83 16.98
C ASP A 509 -17.85 13.19 18.31
N ALA A 510 -18.82 12.71 19.07
CA ALA A 510 -18.57 12.04 20.35
C ALA A 510 -17.92 10.66 20.14
N ALA A 511 -18.38 9.90 19.13
CA ALA A 511 -17.84 8.59 18.81
C ALA A 511 -16.39 8.66 18.30
N LEU A 512 -16.08 9.62 17.41
CA LEU A 512 -14.70 9.85 16.96
C LEU A 512 -13.77 10.24 18.11
N ASN A 513 -14.25 11.01 19.08
CA ASN A 513 -13.47 11.33 20.28
C ASN A 513 -13.18 10.06 21.11
N ARG A 514 -14.17 9.17 21.29
CA ARG A 514 -13.94 7.89 21.99
C ARG A 514 -12.96 6.99 21.23
N LEU A 515 -13.11 6.88 19.91
CA LEU A 515 -12.19 6.13 19.05
C LEU A 515 -10.75 6.62 19.21
N LEU A 516 -10.51 7.94 19.05
CA LEU A 516 -9.16 8.51 19.04
C LEU A 516 -8.51 8.54 20.43
N ASN A 517 -9.29 8.68 21.51
CA ASN A 517 -8.77 8.76 22.88
C ASN A 517 -8.67 7.39 23.58
N SER A 518 -9.07 6.30 22.93
CA SER A 518 -8.93 4.96 23.52
C SER A 518 -7.46 4.58 23.67
N GLU A 519 -7.04 4.10 24.81
CA GLU A 519 -5.67 3.60 25.05
C GLU A 519 -5.46 2.17 24.53
N THR A 520 -6.55 1.48 24.18
CA THR A 520 -6.53 0.11 23.65
C THR A 520 -7.02 0.08 22.21
N ALA A 521 -7.05 -1.09 21.60
CA ALA A 521 -7.80 -1.30 20.36
C ALA A 521 -9.26 -0.90 20.57
N TYR A 522 -9.89 -0.34 19.53
CA TYR A 522 -11.27 0.10 19.59
C TYR A 522 -11.93 -0.05 18.21
N LEU A 523 -13.15 -0.58 18.17
CA LEU A 523 -13.94 -0.67 16.95
C LEU A 523 -15.13 0.28 17.01
N LEU A 524 -15.18 1.22 16.06
CA LEU A 524 -16.34 2.09 15.82
C LEU A 524 -17.04 1.62 14.53
N GLN A 525 -18.20 1.00 14.67
CA GLN A 525 -19.08 0.68 13.55
C GLN A 525 -19.96 1.89 13.23
N VAL A 526 -19.83 2.39 12.02
CA VAL A 526 -20.62 3.51 11.50
C VAL A 526 -21.53 3.01 10.39
N CYS A 527 -22.83 2.98 10.66
CA CYS A 527 -23.83 2.61 9.66
C CYS A 527 -24.06 3.79 8.71
N ILE A 528 -23.82 3.55 7.43
CA ILE A 528 -24.02 4.53 6.37
C ILE A 528 -25.11 4.06 5.39
N PRO A 529 -25.75 4.96 4.62
CA PRO A 529 -26.74 4.55 3.64
C PRO A 529 -26.16 3.57 2.60
N PRO A 530 -26.89 2.48 2.26
CA PRO A 530 -26.40 1.48 1.32
C PRO A 530 -26.31 1.97 -0.13
N GLU A 531 -26.93 3.10 -0.45
CA GLU A 531 -26.92 3.72 -1.78
C GLU A 531 -25.72 4.64 -2.02
N GLU A 532 -24.95 4.98 -0.99
CA GLU A 532 -23.79 5.86 -1.12
C GLU A 532 -22.80 5.33 -2.16
N CYS A 533 -22.27 6.24 -2.96
CA CYS A 533 -21.38 5.96 -4.07
C CYS A 533 -20.09 6.79 -3.96
N VAL A 534 -19.04 6.33 -4.62
CA VAL A 534 -17.81 7.10 -4.78
C VAL A 534 -17.93 7.99 -6.02
N TRP A 535 -17.84 9.28 -5.81
CA TRP A 535 -17.86 10.29 -6.86
C TRP A 535 -16.67 11.25 -6.75
N PRO A 536 -16.16 11.79 -7.87
CA PRO A 536 -16.50 11.43 -9.25
C PRO A 536 -15.99 10.02 -9.61
N LEU A 537 -16.54 9.46 -10.70
CA LEU A 537 -16.11 8.20 -11.27
C LEU A 537 -15.90 8.36 -12.78
N VAL A 538 -14.70 8.07 -13.27
CA VAL A 538 -14.43 7.93 -14.70
C VAL A 538 -14.77 6.50 -15.13
N PRO A 539 -15.72 6.29 -16.06
CA PRO A 539 -16.06 4.95 -16.54
C PRO A 539 -14.83 4.24 -17.15
N PRO A 540 -14.74 2.91 -17.05
CA PRO A 540 -13.66 2.16 -17.68
C PRO A 540 -13.54 2.47 -19.18
N GLY A 541 -12.33 2.84 -19.63
CA GLY A 541 -12.06 3.17 -21.03
C GLY A 541 -12.57 4.55 -21.48
N ALA A 542 -13.11 5.37 -20.58
CA ALA A 542 -13.46 6.76 -20.85
C ALA A 542 -12.26 7.72 -20.66
N CYS A 543 -12.39 8.94 -21.17
CA CYS A 543 -11.43 10.00 -20.88
C CYS A 543 -11.57 10.46 -19.42
N ASN A 544 -10.46 10.87 -18.80
CA ASN A 544 -10.48 11.34 -17.41
C ASN A 544 -11.36 12.59 -17.18
N THR A 545 -11.76 13.28 -18.23
CA THR A 545 -12.71 14.40 -18.16
C THR A 545 -14.18 13.97 -18.25
N ASP A 546 -14.45 12.72 -18.63
CA ASP A 546 -15.81 12.17 -18.74
C ASP A 546 -16.27 11.58 -17.40
N MET A 547 -16.22 12.41 -16.35
CA MET A 547 -16.53 12.02 -14.97
C MET A 547 -18.04 11.98 -14.75
N LEU A 548 -18.52 10.84 -14.19
CA LEU A 548 -19.88 10.73 -13.65
C LEU A 548 -19.90 11.25 -12.21
N GLU A 549 -21.03 11.84 -11.81
CA GLU A 549 -21.25 12.42 -10.48
C GLU A 549 -22.54 11.94 -9.80
N GLU A 550 -23.34 11.17 -10.52
CA GLU A 550 -24.61 10.58 -10.07
C GLU A 550 -24.97 9.34 -10.90
N ILE A 551 -25.91 8.50 -10.41
CA ILE A 551 -26.44 7.31 -11.10
C ILE A 551 -27.62 7.69 -11.99
#